data_d92c3480f4f5810718901854339e044e
#
_entry.id   d92c3480f4f5810718901854339e044e
#
_cell.length_a   1.000
_cell.length_b   1.000
_cell.length_c   1.000
_cell.angle_alpha   90.00
_cell.angle_beta   90.00
_cell.angle_gamma   90.00
#
_symmetry.space_group_name_H-M   'P 1'
#
loop_
_entity.id
_entity.type
_entity.pdbx_description
1 polymer ?
#
loop_
_entity_poly.entity_id
_entity_poly.type
_entity_poly.pdbx_seq_one_letter_code
_entity_poly.pdbx_strand_id
1 'polypeptide(L)'
;MSMKDKKNFTLNQARSIAEQLGVQWDKFDFEQFRAGLAVELEHGTANPTTNVTNDDPLKTGKIALAHLTEFPDYYTRLARMEEEAKSFWDSKKLKKTMSGGRKGSGDRISVRGRSATQRLWCEAARKQKSRSRC
;
A
#
# COMPACT_ATOMS: atom_id res chain seq x y z
N MET A 1 -3.03 -16.97 19.22
CA MET A 1 -2.54 -15.84 18.39
C MET A 1 -3.48 -14.67 18.62
N SER A 2 -3.07 -13.69 19.38
CA SER A 2 -3.91 -12.50 19.54
C SER A 2 -3.93 -11.76 18.20
N MET A 3 -5.08 -11.69 17.57
CA MET A 3 -5.36 -10.65 16.60
C MET A 3 -5.15 -9.35 17.35
N LYS A 4 -4.09 -8.59 16.99
CA LYS A 4 -3.98 -7.21 17.41
C LYS A 4 -5.25 -6.55 16.92
N ASP A 5 -6.09 -6.10 17.82
CA ASP A 5 -7.27 -5.32 17.49
C ASP A 5 -6.81 -4.15 16.61
N LYS A 6 -7.13 -4.26 15.33
CA LYS A 6 -6.74 -3.26 14.36
C LYS A 6 -7.51 -2.00 14.76
N LYS A 7 -6.78 -1.04 15.33
CA LYS A 7 -7.37 0.24 15.72
C LYS A 7 -8.11 0.81 14.52
N ASN A 8 -9.35 1.15 14.69
CA ASN A 8 -10.19 1.64 13.61
C ASN A 8 -11.19 2.67 14.14
N PHE A 9 -11.62 3.56 13.29
CA PHE A 9 -12.67 4.53 13.62
C PHE A 9 -14.05 3.88 13.53
N THR A 10 -14.93 4.25 14.46
CA THR A 10 -16.35 3.87 14.39
C THR A 10 -17.05 4.61 13.24
N LEU A 11 -18.23 4.13 12.84
CA LEU A 11 -19.05 4.79 11.81
C LEU A 11 -19.33 6.27 12.16
N ASN A 12 -19.65 6.55 13.42
CA ASN A 12 -19.93 7.91 13.86
C ASN A 12 -18.68 8.79 13.84
N GLN A 13 -17.53 8.25 14.23
CA GLN A 13 -16.26 8.97 14.13
C GLN A 13 -15.89 9.26 12.67
N ALA A 14 -16.06 8.30 11.76
CA ALA A 14 -15.79 8.50 10.35
C ALA A 14 -16.72 9.56 9.72
N ARG A 15 -17.99 9.57 10.09
CA ARG A 15 -18.94 10.63 9.67
C ARG A 15 -18.52 11.99 10.19
N SER A 16 -18.19 12.08 11.48
CA SER A 16 -17.74 13.34 12.09
C SER A 16 -16.46 13.89 11.43
N ILE A 17 -15.51 13.02 11.10
CA ILE A 17 -14.29 13.41 10.37
C ILE A 17 -14.64 13.95 8.98
N ALA A 18 -15.52 13.26 8.25
CA ALA A 18 -15.96 13.67 6.93
C ALA A 18 -16.67 15.04 6.96
N GLU A 19 -17.54 15.27 7.94
CA GLU A 19 -18.24 16.54 8.13
C GLU A 19 -17.28 17.69 8.43
N GLN A 20 -16.32 17.47 9.32
CA GLN A 20 -15.30 18.46 9.67
C GLN A 20 -14.39 18.82 8.49
N LEU A 21 -14.13 17.88 7.60
CA LEU A 21 -13.34 18.09 6.38
C LEU A 21 -14.17 18.63 5.21
N GLY A 22 -15.49 18.72 5.34
CA GLY A 22 -16.38 19.17 4.27
C GLY A 22 -16.41 18.22 3.07
N VAL A 23 -16.34 16.91 3.31
CA VAL A 23 -16.30 15.90 2.24
C VAL A 23 -17.56 15.95 1.40
N GLN A 24 -17.39 15.99 0.09
CA GLN A 24 -18.47 15.90 -0.89
C GLN A 24 -18.54 14.47 -1.44
N TRP A 25 -19.72 13.87 -1.43
CA TRP A 25 -19.97 12.49 -1.87
C TRP A 25 -20.28 12.39 -3.38
N ASP A 26 -19.67 13.22 -4.18
CA ASP A 26 -19.89 13.31 -5.63
C ASP A 26 -18.93 12.42 -6.44
N LYS A 27 -17.74 12.12 -5.89
CA LYS A 27 -16.70 11.37 -6.59
C LYS A 27 -16.48 9.97 -6.04
N PHE A 28 -16.76 9.75 -4.78
CA PHE A 28 -16.59 8.48 -4.08
C PHE A 28 -17.64 8.34 -2.98
N ASP A 29 -17.83 7.12 -2.49
CA ASP A 29 -18.81 6.83 -1.45
C ASP A 29 -18.20 6.82 -0.03
N PHE A 30 -19.08 6.80 0.97
CA PHE A 30 -18.68 6.77 2.37
C PHE A 30 -17.87 5.54 2.75
N GLU A 31 -18.16 4.39 2.15
CA GLU A 31 -17.44 3.14 2.45
C GLU A 31 -15.98 3.21 1.98
N GLN A 32 -15.69 3.84 0.86
CA GLN A 32 -14.33 4.10 0.40
C GLN A 32 -13.58 5.02 1.37
N PHE A 33 -14.23 6.07 1.85
CA PHE A 33 -13.63 6.97 2.84
C PHE A 33 -13.35 6.27 4.17
N ARG A 34 -14.30 5.48 4.65
CA ARG A 34 -14.15 4.68 5.87
C ARG A 34 -13.02 3.65 5.74
N ALA A 35 -12.95 2.94 4.63
CA ALA A 35 -11.84 2.03 4.32
C ALA A 35 -10.50 2.76 4.31
N GLY A 36 -10.46 3.95 3.72
CA GLY A 36 -9.30 4.82 3.71
C GLY A 36 -8.83 5.21 5.11
N LEU A 37 -9.74 5.62 5.97
CA LEU A 37 -9.39 5.95 7.37
C LEU A 37 -8.74 4.77 8.09
N ALA A 38 -9.24 3.56 7.89
CA ALA A 38 -8.68 2.35 8.49
C ALA A 38 -7.26 2.05 7.97
N VAL A 39 -7.03 2.22 6.69
CA VAL A 39 -5.73 2.01 6.05
C VAL A 39 -4.73 3.07 6.49
N GLU A 40 -5.12 4.34 6.47
CA GLU A 40 -4.21 5.45 6.80
C GLU A 40 -3.80 5.50 8.28
N LEU A 41 -4.51 4.82 9.17
CA LEU A 41 -4.06 4.62 10.55
C LEU A 41 -2.72 3.85 10.64
N GLU A 42 -2.32 3.16 9.60
CA GLU A 42 -1.01 2.50 9.52
C GLU A 42 0.15 3.52 9.56
N HIS A 43 -0.09 4.75 9.16
CA HIS A 43 0.87 5.86 9.23
C HIS A 43 0.84 6.63 10.54
N GLY A 44 0.16 6.11 11.55
CA GLY A 44 0.12 6.62 12.90
C GLY A 44 0.96 5.81 13.88
N THR A 45 0.48 5.70 15.11
CA THR A 45 1.19 5.04 16.22
C THR A 45 1.37 3.53 16.07
N ALA A 46 0.76 2.90 15.04
CA ALA A 46 0.93 1.48 14.75
C ALA A 46 2.40 1.09 14.51
N ASN A 47 3.18 1.99 13.91
CA ASN A 47 4.61 1.80 13.71
C ASN A 47 5.35 3.11 14.04
N PRO A 48 6.20 3.13 15.09
CA PRO A 48 6.93 4.34 15.50
C PRO A 48 7.84 4.92 14.41
N THR A 49 8.41 4.06 13.58
CA THR A 49 9.34 4.47 12.49
C THR A 49 8.62 5.22 11.37
N THR A 50 7.38 4.87 11.09
CA THR A 50 6.57 5.45 10.01
C THR A 50 5.42 6.31 10.52
N ASN A 51 5.42 6.65 11.81
CA ASN A 51 4.40 7.50 12.40
C ASN A 51 4.50 8.94 11.90
N VAL A 52 3.49 9.39 11.19
CA VAL A 52 3.36 10.75 10.67
C VAL A 52 2.17 11.48 11.28
N THR A 53 1.06 10.77 11.47
CA THR A 53 -0.21 11.36 11.89
C THR A 53 -0.44 11.36 13.40
N ASN A 54 0.30 10.54 14.13
CA ASN A 54 0.08 10.27 15.55
C ASN A 54 -1.37 9.89 15.88
N ASP A 55 -2.03 9.19 14.96
CA ASP A 55 -3.45 8.80 15.00
C ASP A 55 -4.43 10.00 15.05
N ASP A 56 -4.00 11.19 14.66
CA ASP A 56 -4.87 12.35 14.60
C ASP A 56 -6.01 12.10 13.58
N PRO A 57 -7.28 12.19 13.99
CA PRO A 57 -8.41 11.86 13.12
C PRO A 57 -8.50 12.72 11.87
N LEU A 58 -8.25 14.02 12.01
CA LEU A 58 -8.35 14.96 10.90
C LEU A 58 -7.20 14.82 9.92
N LYS A 59 -5.98 14.60 10.41
CA LYS A 59 -4.82 14.34 9.55
C LYS A 59 -5.00 13.04 8.77
N THR A 60 -5.44 11.99 9.44
CA THR A 60 -5.76 10.70 8.81
C THR A 60 -6.84 10.86 7.75
N GLY A 61 -7.90 11.61 8.06
CA GLY A 61 -8.97 11.91 7.12
C GLY A 61 -8.54 12.73 5.91
N LYS A 62 -7.64 13.70 6.09
CA LYS A 62 -7.08 14.49 4.98
C LYS A 62 -6.29 13.63 4.00
N ILE A 63 -5.51 12.67 4.49
CA ILE A 63 -4.77 11.74 3.64
C ILE A 63 -5.73 10.86 2.85
N ALA A 64 -6.72 10.28 3.51
CA ALA A 64 -7.74 9.47 2.85
C ALA A 64 -8.49 10.26 1.76
N LEU A 65 -8.86 11.49 2.06
CA LEU A 65 -9.53 12.39 1.11
C LEU A 65 -8.64 12.72 -0.10
N ALA A 66 -7.35 12.96 0.11
CA ALA A 66 -6.41 13.23 -0.95
C ALA A 66 -6.33 12.06 -1.95
N HIS A 67 -6.19 10.84 -1.47
CA HIS A 67 -6.14 9.65 -2.31
C HIS A 67 -7.45 9.38 -3.07
N LEU A 68 -8.60 9.57 -2.41
CA LEU A 68 -9.90 9.39 -3.05
C LEU A 68 -10.23 10.49 -4.06
N THR A 69 -9.62 11.65 -3.93
CA THR A 69 -9.69 12.71 -4.94
C THR A 69 -8.90 12.35 -6.20
N GLU A 70 -7.80 11.62 -6.05
CA GLU A 70 -7.01 11.10 -7.17
C GLU A 70 -7.74 9.95 -7.87
N PHE A 71 -8.33 9.04 -7.11
CA PHE A 71 -9.01 7.87 -7.65
C PHE A 71 -10.18 7.42 -6.77
N PRO A 72 -11.42 7.31 -7.31
CA PRO A 72 -12.60 7.03 -6.51
C PRO A 72 -12.61 5.68 -5.78
N ASP A 73 -11.91 4.69 -6.31
CA ASP A 73 -11.77 3.35 -5.74
C ASP A 73 -10.32 3.04 -5.32
N TYR A 74 -9.59 4.06 -4.91
CA TYR A 74 -8.17 3.98 -4.55
C TYR A 74 -7.89 2.84 -3.57
N TYR A 75 -8.67 2.72 -2.50
CA TYR A 75 -8.42 1.72 -1.47
C TYR A 75 -8.78 0.29 -1.89
N THR A 76 -9.70 0.12 -2.81
CA THR A 76 -9.96 -1.19 -3.44
C THR A 76 -8.77 -1.65 -4.28
N ARG A 77 -8.14 -0.75 -5.01
CA ARG A 77 -6.93 -1.03 -5.80
C ARG A 77 -5.71 -1.26 -4.91
N LEU A 78 -5.57 -0.47 -3.85
CA LEU A 78 -4.50 -0.62 -2.87
C LEU A 78 -4.54 -1.99 -2.21
N ALA A 79 -5.73 -2.47 -1.81
CA ALA A 79 -5.89 -3.78 -1.21
C ALA A 79 -5.39 -4.91 -2.12
N ARG A 80 -5.62 -4.83 -3.43
CA ARG A 80 -5.08 -5.77 -4.42
C ARG A 80 -3.55 -5.72 -4.48
N MET A 81 -2.99 -4.53 -4.51
CA MET A 81 -1.53 -4.34 -4.52
C MET A 81 -0.89 -4.90 -3.24
N GLU A 82 -1.50 -4.71 -2.09
CA GLU A 82 -1.02 -5.24 -0.81
C GLU A 82 -1.08 -6.78 -0.76
N GLU A 83 -2.11 -7.37 -1.35
CA GLU A 83 -2.22 -8.83 -1.49
C GLU A 83 -1.12 -9.39 -2.40
N GLU A 84 -0.82 -8.74 -3.50
CA GLU A 84 0.31 -9.08 -4.37
C GLU A 84 1.64 -8.94 -3.61
N ALA A 85 1.82 -7.87 -2.85
CA ALA A 85 3.01 -7.66 -2.04
C ALA A 85 3.19 -8.76 -0.99
N LYS A 86 2.11 -9.16 -0.33
CA LYS A 86 2.11 -10.27 0.64
C LYS A 86 2.56 -11.57 -0.01
N SER A 87 1.97 -11.93 -1.15
CA SER A 87 2.34 -13.13 -1.92
C SER A 87 3.81 -13.10 -2.35
N PHE A 88 4.32 -11.93 -2.75
CA PHE A 88 5.72 -11.74 -3.10
C PHE A 88 6.66 -12.04 -1.93
N TRP A 89 6.37 -11.51 -0.74
CA TRP A 89 7.21 -11.72 0.43
C TRP A 89 7.12 -13.14 0.97
N ASP A 90 5.96 -13.77 0.93
CA ASP A 90 5.76 -15.14 1.36
C ASP A 90 6.56 -16.12 0.46
N SER A 91 6.58 -15.89 -0.85
CA SER A 91 7.39 -16.68 -1.78
C SER A 91 8.90 -16.53 -1.54
N LYS A 92 9.35 -15.36 -1.09
CA LYS A 92 10.77 -15.14 -0.72
C LYS A 92 11.15 -15.81 0.58
N LYS A 93 10.25 -15.84 1.57
CA LYS A 93 10.49 -16.56 2.83
C LYS A 93 10.66 -18.07 2.57
N LEU A 94 9.79 -18.65 1.74
CA LEU A 94 9.89 -20.06 1.35
C LEU A 94 11.24 -20.39 0.67
N LYS A 95 11.71 -19.57 -0.25
CA LYS A 95 13.01 -19.76 -0.91
C LYS A 95 14.18 -19.68 0.07
N LYS A 96 14.11 -18.80 1.07
CA LYS A 96 15.16 -18.68 2.10
C LYS A 96 15.23 -19.90 3.00
N THR A 97 14.11 -20.50 3.36
CA THR A 97 14.06 -21.72 4.19
C THR A 97 14.53 -22.96 3.43
N MET A 98 14.31 -23.03 2.12
CA MET A 98 14.76 -24.14 1.28
C MET A 98 16.25 -24.06 0.91
N SER A 99 16.88 -22.89 0.94
CA SER A 99 18.31 -22.73 0.60
C SER A 99 19.25 -22.92 1.80
N GLY A 100 18.72 -23.09 3.01
CA GLY A 100 19.50 -23.30 4.24
C GLY A 100 20.08 -24.69 4.44
N GLY A 101 19.93 -25.60 3.50
CA GLY A 101 20.29 -27.01 3.66
C GLY A 101 21.03 -27.65 2.50
N ARG A 102 22.09 -27.03 1.96
CA ARG A 102 23.18 -27.75 1.25
C ARG A 102 24.39 -26.85 1.04
N LYS A 103 25.43 -27.07 1.81
CA LYS A 103 26.81 -26.84 1.36
C LYS A 103 27.10 -27.90 0.31
N GLY A 104 27.17 -27.53 -0.93
CA GLY A 104 27.57 -28.39 -2.05
C GLY A 104 27.97 -27.49 -3.22
N SER A 105 29.29 -27.45 -3.40
CA SER A 105 30.05 -27.06 -4.58
C SER A 105 29.30 -26.59 -5.82
N GLY A 106 29.65 -25.40 -6.24
CA GLY A 106 29.87 -24.95 -7.59
C GLY A 106 28.86 -25.35 -8.66
N ASP A 107 27.89 -24.50 -8.93
CA ASP A 107 27.43 -24.34 -10.30
C ASP A 107 27.03 -22.88 -10.51
N ARG A 108 27.76 -22.26 -11.44
CA ARG A 108 27.41 -20.93 -11.95
C ARG A 108 26.07 -21.02 -12.66
N ILE A 109 25.01 -20.67 -11.97
CA ILE A 109 23.73 -20.43 -12.63
C ILE A 109 23.82 -19.04 -13.27
N SER A 110 24.05 -19.02 -14.57
CA SER A 110 23.88 -17.85 -15.41
C SER A 110 22.42 -17.40 -15.31
N VAL A 111 22.15 -16.34 -14.56
CA VAL A 111 20.83 -15.73 -14.52
C VAL A 111 20.62 -14.95 -15.83
N ARG A 112 20.30 -15.65 -16.89
CA ARG A 112 19.69 -15.08 -18.07
C ARG A 112 18.17 -15.19 -17.92
N GLY A 113 17.53 -14.12 -17.53
CA GLY A 113 16.09 -14.06 -17.50
C GLY A 113 15.56 -12.96 -16.59
N ARG A 114 15.60 -11.72 -17.03
CA ARG A 114 14.74 -10.71 -16.45
C ARG A 114 13.29 -11.10 -16.76
N SER A 115 12.47 -11.20 -15.72
CA SER A 115 11.05 -11.51 -15.92
C SER A 115 10.38 -10.47 -16.82
N ALA A 116 9.36 -10.88 -17.56
CA ALA A 116 8.62 -9.99 -18.47
C ALA A 116 8.10 -8.73 -17.76
N THR A 117 7.79 -8.82 -16.47
CA THR A 117 7.38 -7.70 -15.61
C THR A 117 8.47 -6.65 -15.42
N GLN A 118 9.75 -7.04 -15.30
CA GLN A 118 10.85 -6.09 -15.18
C GLN A 118 11.15 -5.36 -16.49
N ARG A 119 10.88 -5.99 -17.63
CA ARG A 119 11.03 -5.33 -18.94
C ARG A 119 9.99 -4.24 -19.17
N LEU A 120 8.74 -4.48 -18.76
CA LEU A 120 7.67 -3.49 -18.86
C LEU A 120 7.93 -2.26 -17.97
N TRP A 121 8.52 -2.46 -16.79
CA TRP A 121 8.89 -1.37 -15.90
C TRP A 121 10.00 -0.49 -16.46
N CYS A 122 11.02 -1.10 -17.04
CA CYS A 122 12.12 -0.36 -17.68
C CYS A 122 11.67 0.39 -18.94
N GLU A 123 10.67 -0.12 -19.65
CA GLU A 123 10.16 0.51 -20.86
C GLU A 123 9.25 1.70 -20.55
N ALA A 124 8.42 1.60 -19.51
CA ALA A 124 7.63 2.72 -19.00
C ALA A 124 8.50 3.87 -18.48
N ALA A 125 9.60 3.55 -17.78
CA ALA A 125 10.54 4.54 -17.29
C ALA A 125 11.32 5.26 -18.42
N ARG A 126 11.59 4.58 -19.54
CA ARG A 126 12.22 5.20 -20.71
C ARG A 126 11.29 6.16 -21.44
N LYS A 127 10.00 5.84 -21.54
CA LYS A 127 9.02 6.73 -22.18
C LYS A 127 8.79 8.03 -21.39
N GLN A 128 8.96 8.00 -20.09
CA GLN A 128 8.85 9.22 -19.27
C GLN A 128 10.08 10.13 -19.35
N LYS A 129 11.27 9.56 -19.57
CA LYS A 129 12.50 10.36 -19.74
C LYS A 129 12.60 11.10 -21.07
N SER A 130 11.92 10.62 -22.11
CA SER A 130 11.92 11.29 -23.42
C SER A 130 10.99 12.50 -23.53
N ARG A 131 10.13 12.73 -22.52
CA ARG A 131 9.21 13.88 -22.48
C ARG A 131 9.75 15.09 -21.68
N SER A 132 10.88 14.97 -21.02
CA SER A 132 11.47 16.06 -20.24
C SER A 132 12.69 16.72 -20.90
N ARG A 133 12.81 16.59 -22.22
CA ARG A 133 13.72 17.41 -23.01
C ARG A 133 12.90 18.36 -23.89
N CYS A 134 12.55 19.43 -23.30
CA CYS A 134 12.35 20.69 -23.98
C CYS A 134 13.23 21.74 -23.31
#